data_c7409f2d654bec5d4981879a8d35021d
#
_entry.id   c7409f2d654bec5d4981879a8d35021d
#
_cell.length_a   1.000
_cell.length_b   1.000
_cell.length_c   1.000
_cell.angle_alpha   90.00
_cell.angle_beta   90.00
_cell.angle_gamma   90.00
#
_symmetry.space_group_name_H-M   'P 1'
#
loop_
_entity.id
_entity.type
_entity.pdbx_description
1 polymer ?
#
loop_
_entity_poly.entity_id
_entity_poly.type
_entity_poly.pdbx_seq_one_letter_code
_entity_poly.pdbx_strand_id
1 'polypeptide(L)'
;MAELTVDQVSATDADNRGAIVGALMLAIGLAAIDSTIVATAVPQIVADLGSFSLFPWIFSIYLLTQAVTVPIYGRLSDVFGRKPVLLFGVAGFLVGSVLCAVAWSMVTLIIFRGLQGLAAGAILPTTTTIVGDLYAPAERGKVQGWISSVWGVSAIVGPTLGGFFAEYWTWRGIFWLNLPLGLGAAWLIQRHLHERVQRRTHRIDYAGAVTLTAACSLLILALLEGGVGWAWGSATSIALLAGSALLLAAFLQIERRVAEPILPLWVFRHRILLAGNVSGLAIGAILIGQTTYVPTYAQRVVGVGAVVAGLAMATMTIGWPIAATLAPRVYLRIGYRPTALLGGAIATVACLLFALFVGEGSGIWRVGVAGFVLGVGLGFISVSTVVAVQSTVGWGKRGVVTGTNMFIRTLGSAVGVAVFGSIANGRLAHRSHTAPAIFHAVHGVFWALVVAALLGVVGLVLFPRNVPSLD
;
A
#
# COMPACT_ATOMS: atom_id res chain seq x y z
N MET A 1 -10.91 -36.64 13.17
CA MET A 1 -9.56 -36.59 12.63
C MET A 1 -9.63 -36.95 11.17
N ALA A 2 -9.66 -35.96 10.31
CA ALA A 2 -9.43 -36.12 8.88
C ALA A 2 -8.41 -35.06 8.55
N GLU A 3 -7.19 -35.49 8.27
CA GLU A 3 -6.14 -34.66 7.64
C GLU A 3 -6.70 -34.08 6.36
N LEU A 4 -7.01 -32.80 6.38
CA LEU A 4 -7.27 -32.02 5.18
C LEU A 4 -5.91 -31.76 4.52
N THR A 5 -5.56 -32.72 3.68
CA THR A 5 -4.39 -32.70 2.82
C THR A 5 -4.37 -31.45 1.91
N VAL A 6 -3.15 -31.00 1.63
CA VAL A 6 -2.72 -29.86 0.80
C VAL A 6 -3.14 -29.95 -0.69
N ASP A 7 -4.15 -30.70 -1.04
CA ASP A 7 -4.56 -31.07 -2.40
C ASP A 7 -5.63 -30.14 -3.05
N GLN A 8 -5.67 -28.85 -2.70
CA GLN A 8 -6.64 -27.93 -3.33
C GLN A 8 -6.07 -27.10 -4.48
N VAL A 9 -4.79 -27.22 -4.78
CA VAL A 9 -4.22 -26.69 -6.05
C VAL A 9 -4.22 -27.86 -7.03
N SER A 10 -5.03 -27.76 -8.10
CA SER A 10 -5.07 -28.83 -9.11
C SER A 10 -3.69 -28.98 -9.76
N ALA A 11 -3.32 -30.21 -10.17
CA ALA A 11 -2.07 -30.48 -10.88
C ALA A 11 -1.88 -29.57 -12.11
N THR A 12 -2.97 -29.13 -12.73
CA THR A 12 -3.03 -28.15 -13.83
C THR A 12 -2.51 -26.75 -13.44
N ASP A 13 -2.62 -26.35 -12.17
CA ASP A 13 -2.13 -25.04 -11.71
C ASP A 13 -0.62 -25.06 -11.49
N ALA A 14 -0.02 -26.22 -11.24
CA ALA A 14 1.43 -26.35 -11.08
C ALA A 14 2.16 -26.02 -12.41
N ASP A 15 1.64 -26.47 -13.55
CA ASP A 15 2.21 -26.22 -14.87
C ASP A 15 2.00 -24.75 -15.32
N ASN A 16 0.98 -24.07 -14.79
CA ASN A 16 0.62 -22.70 -15.17
C ASN A 16 1.09 -21.61 -14.19
N ARG A 17 1.84 -21.97 -13.14
CA ARG A 17 2.28 -21.01 -12.08
C ARG A 17 2.95 -19.75 -12.63
N GLY A 18 3.77 -19.88 -13.65
CA GLY A 18 4.44 -18.73 -14.28
C GLY A 18 3.46 -17.78 -14.96
N ALA A 19 2.46 -18.31 -15.67
CA ALA A 19 1.42 -17.51 -16.32
C ALA A 19 0.52 -16.81 -15.29
N ILE A 20 0.20 -17.48 -14.17
CA ILE A 20 -0.56 -16.89 -13.08
C ILE A 20 0.23 -15.73 -12.44
N VAL A 21 1.52 -15.90 -12.14
CA VAL A 21 2.37 -14.83 -11.61
C VAL A 21 2.44 -13.65 -12.58
N GLY A 22 2.62 -13.90 -13.87
CA GLY A 22 2.57 -12.87 -14.90
C GLY A 22 1.24 -12.11 -14.91
N ALA A 23 0.11 -12.81 -14.77
CA ALA A 23 -1.22 -12.20 -14.67
C ALA A 23 -1.38 -11.34 -13.41
N LEU A 24 -0.88 -11.81 -12.26
CA LEU A 24 -0.88 -11.07 -11.01
C LEU A 24 0.03 -9.84 -11.08
N MET A 25 1.19 -9.95 -11.72
CA MET A 25 2.09 -8.82 -11.97
C MET A 25 1.45 -7.76 -12.86
N LEU A 26 0.73 -8.16 -13.91
CA LEU A 26 -0.04 -7.24 -14.76
C LEU A 26 -1.16 -6.55 -13.98
N ALA A 27 -1.91 -7.28 -13.14
CA ALA A 27 -2.96 -6.71 -12.30
C ALA A 27 -2.42 -5.68 -11.31
N ILE A 28 -1.28 -5.95 -10.67
CA ILE A 28 -0.61 -4.99 -9.79
C ILE A 28 -0.02 -3.84 -10.60
N GLY A 29 0.58 -4.13 -11.77
CA GLY A 29 1.13 -3.13 -12.69
C GLY A 29 0.08 -2.11 -13.11
N LEU A 30 -1.14 -2.56 -13.36
CA LEU A 30 -2.28 -1.71 -13.65
C LEU A 30 -2.48 -0.63 -12.56
N ALA A 31 -2.58 -1.03 -11.29
CA ALA A 31 -2.75 -0.09 -10.18
C ALA A 31 -1.49 0.75 -9.90
N ALA A 32 -0.29 0.17 -10.05
CA ALA A 32 0.97 0.84 -9.78
C ALA A 32 1.31 1.89 -10.85
N ILE A 33 1.13 1.58 -12.12
CA ILE A 33 1.33 2.53 -13.22
C ILE A 33 0.32 3.67 -13.10
N ASP A 34 -0.97 3.34 -12.90
CA ASP A 34 -2.03 4.35 -12.75
C ASP A 34 -1.71 5.35 -11.63
N SER A 35 -1.21 4.88 -10.49
CA SER A 35 -0.87 5.75 -9.35
C SER A 35 0.31 6.69 -9.63
N THR A 36 1.22 6.34 -10.54
CA THR A 36 2.43 7.11 -10.84
C THR A 36 2.30 7.98 -12.09
N ILE A 37 1.54 7.52 -13.10
CA ILE A 37 1.39 8.18 -14.39
C ILE A 37 0.58 9.48 -14.30
N VAL A 38 -0.45 9.51 -13.44
CA VAL A 38 -1.35 10.67 -13.28
C VAL A 38 -0.58 11.90 -12.80
N ALA A 39 0.45 11.71 -11.97
CA ALA A 39 1.21 12.81 -11.37
C ALA A 39 1.89 13.73 -12.43
N THR A 40 2.34 13.15 -13.53
CA THR A 40 3.01 13.91 -14.62
C THR A 40 2.03 14.62 -15.55
N ALA A 41 0.77 14.17 -15.58
CA ALA A 41 -0.27 14.79 -16.41
C ALA A 41 -1.06 15.90 -15.69
N VAL A 42 -0.82 16.14 -14.40
CA VAL A 42 -1.54 17.16 -13.61
C VAL A 42 -1.56 18.54 -14.28
N PRO A 43 -0.45 19.10 -14.80
CA PRO A 43 -0.49 20.41 -15.42
C PRO A 43 -1.45 20.48 -16.61
N GLN A 44 -1.50 19.43 -17.44
CA GLN A 44 -2.39 19.36 -18.60
C GLN A 44 -3.84 19.15 -18.20
N ILE A 45 -4.10 18.29 -17.18
CA ILE A 45 -5.45 18.08 -16.60
C ILE A 45 -6.01 19.41 -16.08
N VAL A 46 -5.21 20.16 -15.34
CA VAL A 46 -5.61 21.46 -14.78
C VAL A 46 -5.81 22.51 -15.88
N ALA A 47 -4.99 22.49 -16.93
CA ALA A 47 -5.16 23.39 -18.07
C ALA A 47 -6.47 23.12 -18.83
N ASP A 48 -6.87 21.85 -18.96
CA ASP A 48 -8.07 21.42 -19.71
C ASP A 48 -9.36 21.53 -18.88
N LEU A 49 -9.34 21.08 -17.61
CA LEU A 49 -10.53 21.01 -16.75
C LEU A 49 -10.66 22.18 -15.75
N GLY A 50 -9.63 23.01 -15.63
CA GLY A 50 -9.58 24.12 -14.68
C GLY A 50 -9.44 23.66 -13.22
N SER A 51 -9.86 24.53 -12.28
CA SER A 51 -10.00 24.22 -10.84
C SER A 51 -8.72 23.68 -10.17
N PHE A 52 -7.62 24.45 -10.27
CA PHE A 52 -6.32 24.12 -9.69
C PHE A 52 -6.41 23.72 -8.20
N SER A 53 -7.28 24.36 -7.41
CA SER A 53 -7.45 24.04 -5.99
C SER A 53 -7.95 22.62 -5.71
N LEU A 54 -8.62 21.98 -6.70
CA LEU A 54 -9.21 20.66 -6.55
C LEU A 54 -8.27 19.53 -7.02
N PHE A 55 -7.16 19.82 -7.72
CA PHE A 55 -6.34 18.75 -8.29
C PHE A 55 -5.79 17.73 -7.26
N PRO A 56 -5.45 18.10 -6.00
CA PRO A 56 -4.96 17.12 -5.05
C PRO A 56 -5.97 16.00 -4.76
N TRP A 57 -7.27 16.31 -4.89
CA TRP A 57 -8.35 15.35 -4.70
C TRP A 57 -8.35 14.19 -5.71
N ILE A 58 -7.75 14.38 -6.90
CA ILE A 58 -7.57 13.29 -7.88
C ILE A 58 -6.80 12.11 -7.27
N PHE A 59 -5.81 12.40 -6.43
CA PHE A 59 -5.00 11.39 -5.73
C PHE A 59 -5.64 10.95 -4.42
N SER A 60 -6.06 11.92 -3.61
CA SER A 60 -6.57 11.66 -2.25
C SER A 60 -7.82 10.78 -2.28
N ILE A 61 -8.78 11.03 -3.14
CA ILE A 61 -10.01 10.24 -3.22
C ILE A 61 -9.75 8.79 -3.67
N TYR A 62 -8.84 8.61 -4.63
CA TYR A 62 -8.44 7.28 -5.09
C TYR A 62 -7.80 6.47 -3.96
N LEU A 63 -6.82 7.05 -3.26
CA LEU A 63 -6.14 6.40 -2.15
C LEU A 63 -7.10 6.14 -0.98
N LEU A 64 -7.97 7.08 -0.68
CA LEU A 64 -8.98 6.96 0.35
C LEU A 64 -9.92 5.78 0.08
N THR A 65 -10.53 5.76 -1.10
CA THR A 65 -11.49 4.71 -1.48
C THR A 65 -10.83 3.35 -1.64
N GLN A 66 -9.61 3.30 -2.14
CA GLN A 66 -8.79 2.08 -2.17
C GLN A 66 -8.54 1.56 -0.75
N ALA A 67 -8.10 2.43 0.17
CA ALA A 67 -7.76 2.06 1.53
C ALA A 67 -8.93 1.41 2.29
N VAL A 68 -10.10 2.03 2.23
CA VAL A 68 -11.27 1.58 2.99
C VAL A 68 -11.87 0.29 2.46
N THR A 69 -11.63 -0.05 1.18
CA THR A 69 -12.15 -1.28 0.57
C THR A 69 -11.22 -2.48 0.72
N VAL A 70 -9.94 -2.28 1.03
CA VAL A 70 -8.96 -3.37 1.21
C VAL A 70 -9.42 -4.45 2.20
N PRO A 71 -9.88 -4.14 3.44
CA PRO A 71 -10.33 -5.17 4.38
C PRO A 71 -11.61 -5.87 3.91
N ILE A 72 -12.50 -5.13 3.23
CA ILE A 72 -13.74 -5.68 2.68
C ILE A 72 -13.41 -6.73 1.61
N TYR A 73 -12.55 -6.40 0.65
CA TYR A 73 -12.15 -7.37 -0.39
C TYR A 73 -11.30 -8.50 0.16
N GLY A 74 -10.51 -8.28 1.21
CA GLY A 74 -9.86 -9.36 1.93
C GLY A 74 -10.87 -10.41 2.40
N ARG A 75 -11.95 -9.98 3.04
CA ARG A 75 -13.04 -10.87 3.48
C ARG A 75 -13.82 -11.47 2.31
N LEU A 76 -14.21 -10.66 1.33
CA LEU A 76 -14.94 -11.13 0.14
C LEU A 76 -14.14 -12.20 -0.63
N SER A 77 -12.81 -12.08 -0.68
CA SER A 77 -11.97 -13.08 -1.33
C SER A 77 -11.99 -14.45 -0.60
N ASP A 78 -12.16 -14.46 0.71
CA ASP A 78 -12.31 -15.70 1.48
C ASP A 78 -13.69 -16.33 1.31
N VAL A 79 -14.72 -15.50 1.06
CA VAL A 79 -16.13 -15.94 0.92
C VAL A 79 -16.45 -16.39 -0.51
N PHE A 80 -16.15 -15.56 -1.48
CA PHE A 80 -16.52 -15.78 -2.89
C PHE A 80 -15.42 -16.45 -3.73
N GLY A 81 -14.21 -16.54 -3.17
CA GLY A 81 -13.01 -16.99 -3.87
C GLY A 81 -12.15 -15.82 -4.36
N ARG A 82 -10.90 -16.12 -4.62
CA ARG A 82 -9.88 -15.13 -5.01
C ARG A 82 -10.08 -14.67 -6.45
N LYS A 83 -10.32 -15.62 -7.37
CA LYS A 83 -10.48 -15.34 -8.79
C LYS A 83 -11.66 -14.41 -9.09
N PRO A 84 -12.90 -14.66 -8.62
CA PRO A 84 -14.02 -13.75 -8.88
C PRO A 84 -13.79 -12.34 -8.33
N VAL A 85 -13.22 -12.23 -7.11
CA VAL A 85 -12.98 -10.93 -6.47
C VAL A 85 -11.89 -10.15 -7.20
N LEU A 86 -10.80 -10.81 -7.64
CA LEU A 86 -9.76 -10.17 -8.42
C LEU A 86 -10.27 -9.69 -9.78
N LEU A 87 -11.05 -10.53 -10.48
CA LEU A 87 -11.65 -10.16 -11.78
C LEU A 87 -12.65 -9.01 -11.63
N PHE A 88 -13.46 -9.01 -10.56
CA PHE A 88 -14.35 -7.89 -10.24
C PHE A 88 -13.55 -6.59 -9.99
N GLY A 89 -12.45 -6.67 -9.23
CA GLY A 89 -11.55 -5.54 -8.99
C GLY A 89 -10.95 -4.99 -10.28
N VAL A 90 -10.41 -5.86 -11.14
CA VAL A 90 -9.84 -5.46 -12.44
C VAL A 90 -10.92 -4.86 -13.35
N ALA A 91 -12.09 -5.50 -13.47
CA ALA A 91 -13.19 -4.99 -14.31
C ALA A 91 -13.69 -3.63 -13.82
N GLY A 92 -13.94 -3.47 -12.51
CA GLY A 92 -14.35 -2.20 -11.92
C GLY A 92 -13.30 -1.11 -12.09
N PHE A 93 -12.00 -1.47 -11.96
CA PHE A 93 -10.89 -0.55 -12.22
C PHE A 93 -10.91 -0.06 -13.69
N LEU A 94 -11.11 -0.95 -14.65
CA LEU A 94 -11.20 -0.60 -16.08
C LEU A 94 -12.40 0.30 -16.37
N VAL A 95 -13.56 -0.01 -15.79
CA VAL A 95 -14.74 0.87 -15.90
C VAL A 95 -14.44 2.25 -15.34
N GLY A 96 -13.85 2.33 -14.12
CA GLY A 96 -13.43 3.59 -13.53
C GLY A 96 -12.42 4.34 -14.42
N SER A 97 -11.49 3.62 -15.06
CA SER A 97 -10.50 4.19 -15.97
C SER A 97 -11.15 4.79 -17.22
N VAL A 98 -12.10 4.08 -17.86
CA VAL A 98 -12.87 4.62 -18.99
C VAL A 98 -13.64 5.89 -18.58
N LEU A 99 -14.30 5.86 -17.42
CA LEU A 99 -15.00 7.04 -16.90
C LEU A 99 -14.04 8.22 -16.68
N CYS A 100 -12.85 7.99 -16.12
CA CYS A 100 -11.83 9.03 -15.97
C CYS A 100 -11.38 9.58 -17.34
N ALA A 101 -11.20 8.71 -18.35
CA ALA A 101 -10.82 9.14 -19.69
C ALA A 101 -11.85 10.05 -20.37
N VAL A 102 -13.13 9.89 -20.07
CA VAL A 102 -14.22 10.69 -20.64
C VAL A 102 -14.69 11.81 -19.70
N ALA A 103 -14.00 12.09 -18.62
CA ALA A 103 -14.34 13.14 -17.66
C ALA A 103 -14.35 14.53 -18.35
N TRP A 104 -15.39 15.31 -18.06
CA TRP A 104 -15.61 16.66 -18.65
C TRP A 104 -15.43 17.81 -17.67
N SER A 105 -15.16 17.51 -16.41
CA SER A 105 -14.83 18.50 -15.37
C SER A 105 -13.93 17.89 -14.30
N MET A 106 -13.24 18.72 -13.53
CA MET A 106 -12.40 18.28 -12.42
C MET A 106 -13.21 17.47 -11.38
N VAL A 107 -14.44 17.90 -11.08
CA VAL A 107 -15.32 17.22 -10.12
C VAL A 107 -15.69 15.82 -10.62
N THR A 108 -16.06 15.68 -11.89
CA THR A 108 -16.39 14.37 -12.47
C THR A 108 -15.17 13.44 -12.49
N LEU A 109 -13.98 13.97 -12.80
CA LEU A 109 -12.75 13.22 -12.72
C LEU A 109 -12.48 12.70 -11.29
N ILE A 110 -12.65 13.55 -10.28
CA ILE A 110 -12.52 13.18 -8.86
C ILE A 110 -13.49 12.06 -8.49
N ILE A 111 -14.77 12.19 -8.86
CA ILE A 111 -15.80 11.15 -8.58
C ILE A 111 -15.40 9.83 -9.24
N PHE A 112 -14.99 9.86 -10.51
CA PHE A 112 -14.58 8.66 -11.26
C PHE A 112 -13.30 8.03 -10.71
N ARG A 113 -12.35 8.84 -10.24
CA ARG A 113 -11.18 8.37 -9.48
C ARG A 113 -11.58 7.66 -8.18
N GLY A 114 -12.60 8.17 -7.50
CA GLY A 114 -13.16 7.50 -6.33
C GLY A 114 -13.72 6.11 -6.67
N LEU A 115 -14.49 5.99 -7.75
CA LEU A 115 -15.00 4.69 -8.23
C LEU A 115 -13.86 3.74 -8.63
N GLN A 116 -12.84 4.24 -9.32
CA GLN A 116 -11.65 3.47 -9.70
C GLN A 116 -10.89 2.98 -8.46
N GLY A 117 -10.74 3.83 -7.44
CA GLY A 117 -10.10 3.49 -6.18
C GLY A 117 -10.87 2.42 -5.39
N LEU A 118 -12.22 2.47 -5.37
CA LEU A 118 -13.03 1.41 -4.75
C LEU A 118 -12.69 0.03 -5.34
N ALA A 119 -12.53 -0.07 -6.64
CA ALA A 119 -12.18 -1.32 -7.31
C ALA A 119 -10.70 -1.72 -7.12
N ALA A 120 -9.80 -0.75 -7.09
CA ALA A 120 -8.36 -0.96 -6.88
C ALA A 120 -8.05 -1.65 -5.54
N GLY A 121 -8.88 -1.42 -4.52
CA GLY A 121 -8.73 -2.05 -3.21
C GLY A 121 -8.80 -3.58 -3.22
N ALA A 122 -9.37 -4.19 -4.27
CA ALA A 122 -9.41 -5.64 -4.43
C ALA A 122 -8.09 -6.22 -4.94
N ILE A 123 -7.30 -5.48 -5.72
CA ILE A 123 -6.20 -6.02 -6.52
C ILE A 123 -5.06 -6.51 -5.63
N LEU A 124 -4.49 -5.64 -4.80
CA LEU A 124 -3.28 -5.95 -4.04
C LEU A 124 -3.47 -7.03 -2.96
N PRO A 125 -4.51 -6.96 -2.08
CA PRO A 125 -4.70 -7.98 -1.06
C PRO A 125 -5.04 -9.35 -1.66
N THR A 126 -5.90 -9.39 -2.68
CA THR A 126 -6.29 -10.66 -3.32
C THR A 126 -5.10 -11.29 -4.05
N THR A 127 -4.28 -10.50 -4.76
CA THR A 127 -3.05 -10.98 -5.40
C THR A 127 -2.09 -11.59 -4.38
N THR A 128 -1.87 -10.89 -3.25
CA THR A 128 -0.97 -11.39 -2.19
C THR A 128 -1.52 -12.66 -1.53
N THR A 129 -2.83 -12.76 -1.40
CA THR A 129 -3.50 -13.97 -0.88
C THR A 129 -3.35 -15.15 -1.86
N ILE A 130 -3.54 -14.93 -3.18
CA ILE A 130 -3.33 -15.95 -4.22
C ILE A 130 -1.89 -16.50 -4.17
N VAL A 131 -0.90 -15.64 -4.03
CA VAL A 131 0.51 -16.08 -3.85
C VAL A 131 0.66 -16.94 -2.61
N GLY A 132 0.01 -16.56 -1.50
CA GLY A 132 -0.02 -17.35 -0.27
C GLY A 132 -0.70 -18.71 -0.43
N ASP A 133 -1.64 -18.86 -1.36
CA ASP A 133 -2.35 -20.10 -1.62
C ASP A 133 -1.61 -21.03 -2.60
N LEU A 134 -0.95 -20.45 -3.62
CA LEU A 134 -0.29 -21.21 -4.70
C LEU A 134 1.13 -21.66 -4.36
N TYR A 135 1.82 -20.98 -3.45
CA TYR A 135 3.25 -21.20 -3.22
C TYR A 135 3.54 -21.61 -1.76
N ALA A 136 4.44 -22.57 -1.61
CA ALA A 136 4.97 -22.92 -0.29
C ALA A 136 5.75 -21.75 0.35
N PRO A 137 5.84 -21.66 1.68
CA PRO A 137 6.55 -20.56 2.36
C PRO A 137 7.97 -20.29 1.82
N ALA A 138 8.68 -21.33 1.40
CA ALA A 138 10.03 -21.24 0.82
C ALA A 138 10.06 -20.48 -0.53
N GLU A 139 9.00 -20.57 -1.33
CA GLU A 139 8.91 -19.97 -2.66
C GLU A 139 8.24 -18.58 -2.65
N ARG A 140 7.37 -18.32 -1.66
CA ARG A 140 6.57 -17.08 -1.56
C ARG A 140 7.41 -15.82 -1.62
N GLY A 141 8.57 -15.82 -0.96
CA GLY A 141 9.43 -14.65 -0.95
C GLY A 141 9.99 -14.30 -2.33
N LYS A 142 10.36 -15.30 -3.14
CA LYS A 142 10.82 -15.08 -4.51
C LYS A 142 9.72 -14.48 -5.38
N VAL A 143 8.51 -15.05 -5.31
CA VAL A 143 7.34 -14.55 -6.06
C VAL A 143 6.95 -13.15 -5.58
N GLN A 144 6.97 -12.91 -4.26
CA GLN A 144 6.72 -11.60 -3.68
C GLN A 144 7.76 -10.56 -4.12
N GLY A 145 9.02 -10.98 -4.32
CA GLY A 145 10.06 -10.15 -4.89
C GLY A 145 9.74 -9.71 -6.33
N TRP A 146 9.28 -10.63 -7.19
CA TRP A 146 8.85 -10.30 -8.54
C TRP A 146 7.65 -9.34 -8.57
N ILE A 147 6.65 -9.60 -7.72
CA ILE A 147 5.49 -8.70 -7.56
C ILE A 147 5.93 -7.31 -7.10
N SER A 148 6.85 -7.24 -6.14
CA SER A 148 7.36 -5.97 -5.64
C SER A 148 8.16 -5.19 -6.69
N SER A 149 8.85 -5.88 -7.62
CA SER A 149 9.60 -5.23 -8.70
C SER A 149 8.69 -4.46 -9.68
N VAL A 150 7.42 -4.84 -9.78
CA VAL A 150 6.43 -4.14 -10.61
C VAL A 150 6.29 -2.67 -10.19
N TRP A 151 6.32 -2.39 -8.88
CA TRP A 151 6.29 -1.02 -8.35
C TRP A 151 7.52 -0.21 -8.77
N GLY A 152 8.70 -0.85 -8.76
CA GLY A 152 9.94 -0.23 -9.22
C GLY A 152 9.91 0.13 -10.71
N VAL A 153 9.43 -0.80 -11.54
CA VAL A 153 9.24 -0.57 -12.97
C VAL A 153 8.20 0.52 -13.20
N SER A 154 7.07 0.48 -12.49
CA SER A 154 6.01 1.49 -12.61
C SER A 154 6.46 2.89 -12.20
N ALA A 155 7.38 3.01 -11.23
CA ALA A 155 7.93 4.30 -10.81
C ALA A 155 8.77 4.98 -11.90
N ILE A 156 9.30 4.22 -12.87
CA ILE A 156 10.06 4.73 -14.03
C ILE A 156 9.14 4.88 -15.24
N VAL A 157 8.41 3.82 -15.57
CA VAL A 157 7.55 3.75 -16.75
C VAL A 157 6.37 4.71 -16.65
N GLY A 158 5.76 4.84 -15.44
CA GLY A 158 4.61 5.72 -15.23
C GLY A 158 4.88 7.17 -15.61
N PRO A 159 5.85 7.85 -14.98
CA PRO A 159 6.19 9.23 -15.34
C PRO A 159 6.63 9.41 -16.79
N THR A 160 7.35 8.44 -17.37
CA THR A 160 7.80 8.50 -18.75
C THR A 160 6.61 8.45 -19.72
N LEU A 161 5.71 7.50 -19.56
CA LEU A 161 4.50 7.40 -20.39
C LEU A 161 3.54 8.55 -20.12
N GLY A 162 3.40 9.01 -18.88
CA GLY A 162 2.56 10.12 -18.53
C GLY A 162 3.03 11.43 -19.17
N GLY A 163 4.35 11.69 -19.16
CA GLY A 163 4.97 12.81 -19.88
C GLY A 163 4.73 12.69 -21.38
N PHE A 164 4.93 11.50 -21.97
CA PHE A 164 4.68 11.26 -23.39
C PHE A 164 3.23 11.57 -23.78
N PHE A 165 2.25 11.05 -23.05
CA PHE A 165 0.84 11.34 -23.33
C PHE A 165 0.49 12.82 -23.12
N ALA A 166 1.03 13.44 -22.08
CA ALA A 166 0.78 14.86 -21.80
C ALA A 166 1.38 15.77 -22.88
N GLU A 167 2.55 15.45 -23.43
CA GLU A 167 3.25 16.29 -24.40
C GLU A 167 2.79 16.07 -25.84
N TYR A 168 2.61 14.81 -26.27
CA TYR A 168 2.40 14.44 -27.66
C TYR A 168 0.95 14.06 -28.02
N TRP A 169 0.07 13.86 -27.02
CA TRP A 169 -1.31 13.45 -27.31
C TRP A 169 -2.31 14.15 -26.39
N THR A 170 -2.85 13.42 -25.39
CA THR A 170 -3.79 13.96 -24.41
C THR A 170 -3.62 13.22 -23.08
N TRP A 171 -3.81 13.94 -21.96
CA TRP A 171 -3.79 13.32 -20.64
C TRP A 171 -4.80 12.17 -20.50
N ARG A 172 -5.88 12.17 -21.28
CA ARG A 172 -6.87 11.09 -21.31
C ARG A 172 -6.26 9.76 -21.73
N GLY A 173 -5.20 9.77 -22.52
CA GLY A 173 -4.44 8.60 -22.97
C GLY A 173 -3.90 7.75 -21.84
N ILE A 174 -3.57 8.35 -20.68
CA ILE A 174 -3.09 7.62 -19.50
C ILE A 174 -4.13 6.64 -18.96
N PHE A 175 -5.41 6.99 -19.03
CA PHE A 175 -6.51 6.13 -18.60
C PHE A 175 -6.85 5.05 -19.65
N TRP A 176 -6.73 5.38 -20.95
CA TRP A 176 -6.90 4.39 -22.02
C TRP A 176 -5.81 3.32 -22.01
N LEU A 177 -4.60 3.65 -21.56
CA LEU A 177 -3.49 2.69 -21.38
C LEU A 177 -3.85 1.56 -20.41
N ASN A 178 -4.69 1.82 -19.43
CA ASN A 178 -5.10 0.81 -18.46
C ASN A 178 -5.92 -0.33 -19.11
N LEU A 179 -6.61 -0.06 -20.23
CA LEU A 179 -7.48 -1.07 -20.87
C LEU A 179 -6.71 -2.28 -21.39
N PRO A 180 -5.68 -2.14 -22.26
CA PRO A 180 -4.93 -3.31 -22.73
C PRO A 180 -4.25 -4.06 -21.59
N LEU A 181 -3.73 -3.37 -20.59
CA LEU A 181 -3.09 -3.99 -19.42
C LEU A 181 -4.08 -4.80 -18.59
N GLY A 182 -5.23 -4.19 -18.26
CA GLY A 182 -6.23 -4.83 -17.41
C GLY A 182 -6.99 -5.94 -18.15
N LEU A 183 -7.29 -5.78 -19.44
CA LEU A 183 -7.89 -6.86 -20.24
C LEU A 183 -6.93 -8.04 -20.39
N GLY A 184 -5.64 -7.79 -20.60
CA GLY A 184 -4.61 -8.82 -20.61
C GLY A 184 -4.51 -9.56 -19.28
N ALA A 185 -4.49 -8.81 -18.15
CA ALA A 185 -4.50 -9.40 -16.82
C ALA A 185 -5.75 -10.26 -16.59
N ALA A 186 -6.94 -9.72 -16.89
CA ALA A 186 -8.21 -10.44 -16.72
C ALA A 186 -8.28 -11.71 -17.58
N TRP A 187 -7.82 -11.64 -18.82
CA TRP A 187 -7.78 -12.79 -19.72
C TRP A 187 -6.84 -13.89 -19.20
N LEU A 188 -5.64 -13.52 -18.75
CA LEU A 188 -4.68 -14.48 -18.18
C LEU A 188 -5.21 -15.11 -16.89
N ILE A 189 -5.81 -14.29 -15.98
CA ILE A 189 -6.44 -14.78 -14.74
C ILE A 189 -7.57 -15.74 -15.08
N GLN A 190 -8.44 -15.38 -16.05
CA GLN A 190 -9.58 -16.22 -16.43
C GLN A 190 -9.12 -17.54 -16.99
N ARG A 191 -8.06 -17.56 -17.79
CA ARG A 191 -7.57 -18.75 -18.49
C ARG A 191 -6.75 -19.69 -17.59
N HIS A 192 -5.90 -19.17 -16.71
CA HIS A 192 -4.91 -19.97 -16.01
C HIS A 192 -5.19 -20.17 -14.53
N LEU A 193 -5.94 -19.26 -13.87
CA LEU A 193 -6.27 -19.43 -12.46
C LEU A 193 -7.56 -20.25 -12.33
N HIS A 194 -7.42 -21.50 -11.87
CA HIS A 194 -8.55 -22.40 -11.61
C HIS A 194 -8.73 -22.54 -10.11
N GLU A 195 -9.86 -22.08 -9.61
CA GLU A 195 -10.18 -22.10 -8.19
C GLU A 195 -11.42 -22.98 -7.97
N ARG A 196 -11.31 -23.97 -7.09
CA ARG A 196 -12.45 -24.78 -6.61
C ARG A 196 -12.95 -24.20 -5.30
N VAL A 197 -13.87 -23.26 -5.39
CA VAL A 197 -14.51 -22.67 -4.21
C VAL A 197 -15.61 -23.62 -3.72
N GLN A 198 -15.49 -24.09 -2.48
CA GLN A 198 -16.64 -24.71 -1.80
C GLN A 198 -17.60 -23.60 -1.43
N ARG A 199 -18.69 -23.44 -2.19
CA ARG A 199 -19.74 -22.46 -1.89
C ARG A 199 -20.37 -22.82 -0.55
N ARG A 200 -20.05 -22.04 0.48
CA ARG A 200 -20.80 -22.02 1.73
C ARG A 200 -21.72 -20.81 1.71
N THR A 201 -22.92 -20.95 2.29
CA THR A 201 -23.82 -19.81 2.49
C THR A 201 -23.21 -18.90 3.55
N HIS A 202 -22.62 -17.82 3.12
CA HIS A 202 -22.03 -16.80 3.99
C HIS A 202 -22.94 -15.59 4.07
N ARG A 203 -23.02 -14.99 5.25
CA ARG A 203 -23.69 -13.70 5.45
C ARG A 203 -22.64 -12.59 5.42
N ILE A 204 -22.84 -11.62 4.53
CA ILE A 204 -21.96 -10.44 4.44
C ILE A 204 -22.43 -9.44 5.49
N ASP A 205 -21.52 -8.94 6.31
CA ASP A 205 -21.77 -7.87 7.26
C ASP A 205 -21.77 -6.50 6.55
N TYR A 206 -22.88 -6.15 5.92
CA TYR A 206 -23.04 -4.84 5.28
C TYR A 206 -22.97 -3.69 6.28
N ALA A 207 -23.48 -3.88 7.51
CA ALA A 207 -23.44 -2.84 8.54
C ALA A 207 -22.02 -2.54 8.99
N GLY A 208 -21.21 -3.59 9.23
CA GLY A 208 -19.78 -3.44 9.50
C GLY A 208 -19.03 -2.82 8.34
N ALA A 209 -19.32 -3.22 7.08
CA ALA A 209 -18.69 -2.64 5.88
C ALA A 209 -18.94 -1.13 5.78
N VAL A 210 -20.20 -0.71 5.91
CA VAL A 210 -20.58 0.72 5.81
C VAL A 210 -19.98 1.53 6.95
N THR A 211 -20.08 1.05 8.19
CA THR A 211 -19.58 1.79 9.35
C THR A 211 -18.06 1.89 9.35
N LEU A 212 -17.34 0.81 8.99
CA LEU A 212 -15.88 0.84 8.83
C LEU A 212 -15.47 1.81 7.72
N THR A 213 -16.11 1.72 6.56
CA THR A 213 -15.84 2.60 5.41
C THR A 213 -16.04 4.06 5.80
N ALA A 214 -17.17 4.40 6.42
CA ALA A 214 -17.47 5.75 6.84
C ALA A 214 -16.48 6.25 7.91
N ALA A 215 -16.19 5.44 8.92
CA ALA A 215 -15.23 5.77 9.97
C ALA A 215 -13.82 6.06 9.42
N CYS A 216 -13.32 5.16 8.57
CA CYS A 216 -12.00 5.31 7.94
C CYS A 216 -11.97 6.49 6.97
N SER A 217 -13.05 6.73 6.22
CA SER A 217 -13.15 7.90 5.33
C SER A 217 -13.04 9.19 6.10
N LEU A 218 -13.78 9.35 7.21
CA LEU A 218 -13.68 10.53 8.06
C LEU A 218 -12.29 10.68 8.68
N LEU A 219 -11.69 9.59 9.16
CA LEU A 219 -10.35 9.60 9.75
C LEU A 219 -9.30 10.02 8.73
N ILE A 220 -9.27 9.34 7.56
CA ILE A 220 -8.26 9.60 6.54
C ILE A 220 -8.45 11.01 5.97
N LEU A 221 -9.69 11.47 5.78
CA LEU A 221 -9.99 12.83 5.36
C LEU A 221 -9.47 13.86 6.39
N ALA A 222 -9.74 13.64 7.67
CA ALA A 222 -9.24 14.50 8.72
C ALA A 222 -7.70 14.55 8.76
N LEU A 223 -7.04 13.40 8.52
CA LEU A 223 -5.58 13.29 8.54
C LEU A 223 -4.91 13.89 7.29
N LEU A 224 -5.54 13.78 6.10
CA LEU A 224 -4.98 14.31 4.86
C LEU A 224 -5.14 15.83 4.76
N GLU A 225 -6.29 16.35 5.16
CA GLU A 225 -6.63 17.77 5.01
C GLU A 225 -6.32 18.59 6.27
N GLY A 226 -6.18 17.94 7.43
CA GLY A 226 -5.82 18.62 8.69
C GLY A 226 -4.46 19.29 8.60
N GLY A 227 -4.43 20.58 8.94
CA GLY A 227 -3.22 21.42 8.84
C GLY A 227 -2.90 21.88 7.41
N VAL A 228 -3.67 21.49 6.41
CA VAL A 228 -3.54 21.90 5.00
C VAL A 228 -4.81 22.64 4.55
N GLY A 229 -5.93 21.95 4.43
CA GLY A 229 -7.22 22.54 4.02
C GLY A 229 -7.91 23.30 5.18
N TRP A 230 -7.70 22.85 6.42
CA TRP A 230 -8.21 23.49 7.65
C TRP A 230 -7.30 23.25 8.84
N ALA A 231 -7.37 24.15 9.83
CA ALA A 231 -6.58 24.03 11.05
C ALA A 231 -6.97 22.78 11.86
N TRP A 232 -6.00 22.13 12.51
CA TRP A 232 -6.23 20.96 13.38
C TRP A 232 -7.24 21.23 14.52
N GLY A 233 -7.27 22.46 15.08
CA GLY A 233 -8.21 22.88 16.12
C GLY A 233 -9.56 23.37 15.58
N SER A 234 -9.83 23.30 14.28
CA SER A 234 -11.10 23.75 13.69
C SER A 234 -12.26 22.82 14.06
N ALA A 235 -13.47 23.38 14.06
CA ALA A 235 -14.69 22.59 14.27
C ALA A 235 -14.81 21.43 13.27
N THR A 236 -14.36 21.62 12.03
CA THR A 236 -14.35 20.59 10.99
C THR A 236 -13.43 19.42 11.37
N SER A 237 -12.17 19.67 11.77
CA SER A 237 -11.25 18.61 12.21
C SER A 237 -11.80 17.84 13.40
N ILE A 238 -12.32 18.56 14.40
CA ILE A 238 -12.88 17.96 15.61
C ILE A 238 -14.11 17.11 15.27
N ALA A 239 -15.01 17.62 14.42
CA ALA A 239 -16.21 16.89 14.00
C ALA A 239 -15.85 15.62 13.22
N LEU A 240 -14.89 15.69 12.30
CA LEU A 240 -14.43 14.52 11.52
C LEU A 240 -13.77 13.47 12.43
N LEU A 241 -12.89 13.87 13.34
CA LEU A 241 -12.22 12.95 14.27
C LEU A 241 -13.21 12.33 15.27
N ALA A 242 -14.11 13.15 15.85
CA ALA A 242 -15.14 12.66 16.74
C ALA A 242 -16.15 11.74 16.03
N GLY A 243 -16.59 12.11 14.83
CA GLY A 243 -17.46 11.28 13.98
C GLY A 243 -16.80 9.94 13.64
N SER A 244 -15.51 9.97 13.25
CA SER A 244 -14.73 8.75 13.03
C SER A 244 -14.66 7.88 14.27
N ALA A 245 -14.35 8.44 15.43
CA ALA A 245 -14.25 7.70 16.69
C ALA A 245 -15.60 7.05 17.07
N LEU A 246 -16.72 7.78 16.92
CA LEU A 246 -18.06 7.26 17.18
C LEU A 246 -18.41 6.10 16.22
N LEU A 247 -18.13 6.26 14.92
CA LEU A 247 -18.36 5.21 13.94
C LEU A 247 -17.45 3.99 14.15
N LEU A 248 -16.19 4.18 14.57
CA LEU A 248 -15.32 3.07 14.95
C LEU A 248 -15.85 2.33 16.19
N ALA A 249 -16.37 3.05 17.19
CA ALA A 249 -17.00 2.44 18.34
C ALA A 249 -18.27 1.64 17.95
N ALA A 250 -19.10 2.20 17.07
CA ALA A 250 -20.25 1.50 16.50
C ALA A 250 -19.84 0.26 15.72
N PHE A 251 -18.82 0.37 14.85
CA PHE A 251 -18.24 -0.74 14.12
C PHE A 251 -17.77 -1.86 15.06
N LEU A 252 -17.01 -1.55 16.10
CA LEU A 252 -16.55 -2.54 17.09
C LEU A 252 -17.71 -3.24 17.82
N GLN A 253 -18.81 -2.56 18.05
CA GLN A 253 -20.01 -3.16 18.63
C GLN A 253 -20.72 -4.10 17.65
N ILE A 254 -20.78 -3.72 16.36
CA ILE A 254 -21.33 -4.58 15.29
C ILE A 254 -20.46 -5.85 15.18
N GLU A 255 -19.15 -5.71 15.02
CA GLU A 255 -18.18 -6.80 14.87
C GLU A 255 -18.22 -7.83 16.03
N ARG A 256 -18.58 -7.38 17.26
CA ARG A 256 -18.73 -8.27 18.42
C ARG A 256 -20.00 -9.11 18.36
N ARG A 257 -21.00 -8.73 17.58
CA ARG A 257 -22.33 -9.36 17.55
C ARG A 257 -22.58 -10.18 16.29
N VAL A 258 -21.87 -9.86 15.21
CA VAL A 258 -22.03 -10.52 13.91
C VAL A 258 -21.30 -11.86 13.91
N ALA A 259 -21.95 -12.88 13.33
CA ALA A 259 -21.36 -14.24 13.25
C ALA A 259 -20.15 -14.28 12.27
N GLU A 260 -20.19 -13.48 11.21
CA GLU A 260 -19.14 -13.43 10.18
C GLU A 260 -18.63 -12.00 9.98
N PRO A 261 -17.77 -11.50 10.90
CA PRO A 261 -17.25 -10.14 10.88
C PRO A 261 -16.30 -9.90 9.70
N ILE A 262 -16.24 -8.63 9.22
CA ILE A 262 -15.30 -8.19 8.17
C ILE A 262 -13.89 -8.10 8.70
N LEU A 263 -13.73 -7.56 9.91
CA LEU A 263 -12.46 -7.41 10.61
C LEU A 263 -12.52 -8.14 11.97
N PRO A 264 -12.34 -9.46 11.98
CA PRO A 264 -12.52 -10.23 13.20
C PRO A 264 -11.57 -9.78 14.29
N LEU A 265 -12.10 -9.47 15.48
CA LEU A 265 -11.31 -8.96 16.61
C LEU A 265 -10.24 -9.94 17.11
N TRP A 266 -10.37 -11.24 16.78
CA TRP A 266 -9.33 -12.22 17.09
C TRP A 266 -8.00 -11.91 16.41
N VAL A 267 -8.00 -11.21 15.25
CA VAL A 267 -6.77 -10.79 14.56
C VAL A 267 -5.89 -9.91 15.44
N PHE A 268 -6.47 -9.15 16.36
CA PHE A 268 -5.73 -8.29 17.29
C PHE A 268 -5.37 -8.96 18.62
N ARG A 269 -5.91 -10.16 18.89
CA ARG A 269 -5.62 -10.91 20.13
C ARG A 269 -4.39 -11.81 20.03
N HIS A 270 -4.07 -12.25 18.82
CA HIS A 270 -2.93 -13.13 18.59
C HIS A 270 -1.64 -12.32 18.38
N ARG A 271 -0.61 -12.60 19.18
CA ARG A 271 0.67 -11.86 19.17
C ARG A 271 1.32 -11.79 17.80
N ILE A 272 1.24 -12.85 16.99
CA ILE A 272 1.85 -12.87 15.64
C ILE A 272 1.13 -11.92 14.67
N LEU A 273 -0.20 -11.90 14.71
CA LEU A 273 -1.01 -11.03 13.87
C LEU A 273 -0.88 -9.56 14.31
N LEU A 274 -0.89 -9.33 15.64
CA LEU A 274 -0.67 -8.00 16.19
C LEU A 274 0.72 -7.45 15.80
N ALA A 275 1.77 -8.27 15.94
CA ALA A 275 3.13 -7.89 15.54
C ALA A 275 3.23 -7.56 14.05
N GLY A 276 2.58 -8.38 13.19
CA GLY A 276 2.47 -8.12 11.76
C GLY A 276 1.75 -6.81 11.46
N ASN A 277 0.66 -6.50 12.18
CA ASN A 277 -0.10 -5.28 11.99
C ASN A 277 0.66 -4.03 12.47
N VAL A 278 1.31 -4.08 13.64
CA VAL A 278 2.16 -2.97 14.13
C VAL A 278 3.32 -2.70 13.18
N SER A 279 3.95 -3.77 12.65
CA SER A 279 4.99 -3.62 11.62
C SER A 279 4.43 -3.03 10.33
N GLY A 280 3.23 -3.45 9.92
CA GLY A 280 2.53 -2.89 8.76
C GLY A 280 2.29 -1.39 8.89
N LEU A 281 1.83 -0.93 10.08
CA LEU A 281 1.61 0.49 10.38
C LEU A 281 2.92 1.29 10.26
N ALA A 282 4.02 0.78 10.83
CA ALA A 282 5.33 1.41 10.75
C ALA A 282 5.85 1.48 9.30
N ILE A 283 5.71 0.38 8.53
CA ILE A 283 6.08 0.34 7.11
C ILE A 283 5.31 1.41 6.35
N GLY A 284 3.99 1.53 6.57
CA GLY A 284 3.15 2.53 5.91
C GLY A 284 3.63 3.95 6.18
N ALA A 285 3.89 4.29 7.44
CA ALA A 285 4.41 5.60 7.84
C ALA A 285 5.78 5.88 7.20
N ILE A 286 6.71 4.92 7.24
CA ILE A 286 8.05 5.08 6.64
C ILE A 286 7.95 5.30 5.13
N LEU A 287 7.11 4.53 4.44
CA LEU A 287 6.93 4.64 2.99
C LEU A 287 6.44 6.03 2.59
N ILE A 288 5.39 6.53 3.24
CA ILE A 288 4.84 7.84 2.88
C ILE A 288 5.82 8.97 3.21
N GLY A 289 6.52 8.88 4.34
CA GLY A 289 7.53 9.87 4.70
C GLY A 289 8.67 9.92 3.68
N GLN A 290 9.15 8.77 3.24
CA GLN A 290 10.22 8.70 2.25
C GLN A 290 9.72 9.18 0.87
N THR A 291 8.56 8.72 0.41
CA THR A 291 8.06 9.08 -0.92
C THR A 291 7.67 10.57 -1.06
N THR A 292 7.30 11.22 0.04
CA THR A 292 6.93 12.64 0.04
C THR A 292 8.13 13.56 0.24
N TYR A 293 8.99 13.25 1.21
CA TYR A 293 10.02 14.20 1.65
C TYR A 293 11.38 14.02 1.00
N VAL A 294 11.70 12.84 0.48
CA VAL A 294 12.94 12.62 -0.27
C VAL A 294 12.97 13.43 -1.58
N PRO A 295 11.93 13.44 -2.43
CA PRO A 295 11.90 14.30 -3.61
C PRO A 295 11.96 15.80 -3.25
N THR A 296 11.26 16.20 -2.19
CA THR A 296 11.28 17.58 -1.70
C THR A 296 12.69 18.02 -1.31
N TYR A 297 13.41 17.18 -0.56
CA TYR A 297 14.80 17.41 -0.22
C TYR A 297 15.68 17.49 -1.48
N ALA A 298 15.58 16.50 -2.37
CA ALA A 298 16.41 16.40 -3.57
C ALA A 298 16.25 17.63 -4.47
N GLN A 299 15.02 18.07 -4.70
CA GLN A 299 14.74 19.20 -5.62
C GLN A 299 14.94 20.56 -4.96
N ARG A 300 14.54 20.75 -3.71
CA ARG A 300 14.53 22.06 -3.04
C ARG A 300 15.78 22.37 -2.23
N VAL A 301 16.50 21.34 -1.77
CA VAL A 301 17.71 21.50 -0.95
C VAL A 301 18.96 21.21 -1.79
N VAL A 302 19.00 20.06 -2.47
CA VAL A 302 20.16 19.70 -3.32
C VAL A 302 20.12 20.41 -4.68
N GLY A 303 18.93 20.80 -5.15
CA GLY A 303 18.77 21.52 -6.42
C GLY A 303 18.83 20.64 -7.67
N VAL A 304 18.64 19.30 -7.52
CA VAL A 304 18.63 18.37 -8.66
C VAL A 304 17.28 18.34 -9.36
N GLY A 305 17.28 18.01 -10.64
CA GLY A 305 16.04 17.86 -11.43
C GLY A 305 15.17 16.69 -10.95
N ALA A 306 13.89 16.71 -11.32
CA ALA A 306 12.91 15.72 -10.92
C ALA A 306 13.31 14.28 -11.29
N VAL A 307 13.96 14.07 -12.43
CA VAL A 307 14.44 12.77 -12.89
C VAL A 307 15.49 12.20 -11.93
N VAL A 308 16.48 12.99 -11.53
CA VAL A 308 17.53 12.57 -10.60
C VAL A 308 16.96 12.30 -9.21
N ALA A 309 16.00 13.11 -8.76
CA ALA A 309 15.28 12.91 -7.52
C ALA A 309 14.47 11.57 -7.54
N GLY A 310 13.81 11.29 -8.67
CA GLY A 310 13.11 10.02 -8.92
C GLY A 310 14.03 8.82 -8.92
N LEU A 311 15.20 8.90 -9.55
CA LEU A 311 16.21 7.83 -9.54
C LEU A 311 16.74 7.56 -8.13
N ALA A 312 16.95 8.59 -7.32
CA ALA A 312 17.34 8.42 -5.91
C ALA A 312 16.24 7.70 -5.10
N MET A 313 14.96 7.97 -5.37
CA MET A 313 13.86 7.21 -4.78
C MET A 313 13.80 5.75 -5.28
N ALA A 314 14.07 5.54 -6.57
CA ALA A 314 13.99 4.21 -7.19
C ALA A 314 14.96 3.20 -6.53
N THR A 315 16.03 3.66 -5.87
CA THR A 315 16.96 2.78 -5.17
C THR A 315 16.27 1.95 -4.09
N MET A 316 15.29 2.51 -3.35
CA MET A 316 14.48 1.77 -2.39
C MET A 316 13.66 0.67 -3.08
N THR A 317 13.06 0.98 -4.23
CA THR A 317 12.25 0.02 -5.00
C THR A 317 13.08 -1.08 -5.65
N ILE A 318 14.41 -0.91 -5.75
CA ILE A 318 15.37 -1.94 -6.15
C ILE A 318 15.77 -2.80 -4.95
N GLY A 319 16.09 -2.18 -3.81
CA GLY A 319 16.49 -2.88 -2.59
C GLY A 319 15.42 -3.82 -2.04
N TRP A 320 14.15 -3.40 -2.12
CA TRP A 320 13.02 -4.19 -1.61
C TRP A 320 12.87 -5.56 -2.29
N PRO A 321 12.75 -5.70 -3.62
CA PRO A 321 12.64 -7.00 -4.29
C PRO A 321 13.85 -7.89 -4.08
N ILE A 322 15.06 -7.32 -4.02
CA ILE A 322 16.27 -8.08 -3.73
C ILE A 322 16.16 -8.75 -2.35
N ALA A 323 15.84 -7.98 -1.32
CA ALA A 323 15.65 -8.52 0.01
C ALA A 323 14.47 -9.50 0.09
N ALA A 324 13.36 -9.20 -0.58
CA ALA A 324 12.19 -10.08 -0.65
C ALA A 324 12.54 -11.46 -1.23
N THR A 325 13.38 -11.50 -2.28
CA THR A 325 13.85 -12.74 -2.91
C THR A 325 14.80 -13.54 -2.03
N LEU A 326 15.60 -12.84 -1.20
CA LEU A 326 16.56 -13.46 -0.29
C LEU A 326 15.91 -13.90 1.03
N ALA A 327 14.82 -13.25 1.44
CA ALA A 327 14.14 -13.50 2.71
C ALA A 327 13.84 -14.98 2.99
N PRO A 328 13.36 -15.80 2.01
CA PRO A 328 13.14 -17.23 2.24
C PRO A 328 14.37 -17.98 2.70
N ARG A 329 15.52 -17.70 2.10
CA ARG A 329 16.78 -18.35 2.49
C ARG A 329 17.18 -18.03 3.93
N VAL A 330 16.81 -16.84 4.39
CA VAL A 330 17.13 -16.38 5.75
C VAL A 330 16.13 -16.94 6.74
N TYR A 331 14.83 -16.74 6.53
CA TYR A 331 13.84 -17.18 7.52
C TYR A 331 13.70 -18.71 7.62
N LEU A 332 14.05 -19.47 6.58
CA LEU A 332 14.10 -20.93 6.66
C LEU A 332 15.31 -21.43 7.51
N ARG A 333 16.37 -20.62 7.63
CA ARG A 333 17.55 -20.97 8.43
C ARG A 333 17.45 -20.50 9.88
N ILE A 334 17.05 -19.26 10.10
CA ILE A 334 17.06 -18.62 11.42
C ILE A 334 15.66 -18.33 11.98
N GLY A 335 14.59 -18.59 11.20
CA GLY A 335 13.20 -18.36 11.58
C GLY A 335 12.67 -16.99 11.19
N TYR A 336 11.33 -16.83 11.21
CA TYR A 336 10.65 -15.59 10.79
C TYR A 336 10.98 -14.39 11.69
N ARG A 337 10.95 -14.57 13.01
CA ARG A 337 11.22 -13.50 13.97
C ARG A 337 12.62 -12.89 13.83
N PRO A 338 13.72 -13.66 13.87
CA PRO A 338 15.05 -13.10 13.68
C PRO A 338 15.23 -12.41 12.33
N THR A 339 14.62 -12.95 11.26
CA THR A 339 14.67 -12.33 9.93
C THR A 339 13.92 -10.99 9.90
N ALA A 340 12.76 -10.92 10.50
CA ALA A 340 11.99 -9.67 10.60
C ALA A 340 12.73 -8.62 11.46
N LEU A 341 13.34 -9.03 12.58
CA LEU A 341 14.17 -8.15 13.43
C LEU A 341 15.43 -7.67 12.70
N LEU A 342 16.09 -8.53 11.92
CA LEU A 342 17.21 -8.14 11.06
C LEU A 342 16.76 -7.05 10.07
N GLY A 343 15.61 -7.25 9.40
CA GLY A 343 15.01 -6.25 8.52
C GLY A 343 14.71 -4.93 9.26
N GLY A 344 14.17 -5.03 10.49
CA GLY A 344 13.89 -3.87 11.34
C GLY A 344 15.15 -3.09 11.72
N ALA A 345 16.22 -3.81 12.08
CA ALA A 345 17.52 -3.19 12.35
C ALA A 345 18.08 -2.48 11.12
N ILE A 346 18.06 -3.13 9.94
CA ILE A 346 18.49 -2.54 8.68
C ILE A 346 17.66 -1.29 8.34
N ALA A 347 16.33 -1.35 8.48
CA ALA A 347 15.46 -0.20 8.22
C ALA A 347 15.73 0.96 9.20
N THR A 348 15.99 0.65 10.48
CA THR A 348 16.37 1.66 11.48
C THR A 348 17.71 2.31 11.12
N VAL A 349 18.73 1.53 10.74
CA VAL A 349 20.02 2.05 10.25
C VAL A 349 19.81 2.95 9.03
N ALA A 350 18.96 2.53 8.08
CA ALA A 350 18.65 3.36 6.91
C ALA A 350 17.98 4.70 7.28
N CYS A 351 17.03 4.69 8.22
CA CYS A 351 16.43 5.93 8.72
C CYS A 351 17.45 6.81 9.45
N LEU A 352 18.40 6.21 10.20
CA LEU A 352 19.53 6.93 10.79
C LEU A 352 20.47 7.49 9.72
N LEU A 353 20.71 6.78 8.62
CA LEU A 353 21.48 7.34 7.49
C LEU A 353 20.77 8.56 6.89
N PHE A 354 19.44 8.56 6.73
CA PHE A 354 18.70 9.76 6.35
C PHE A 354 18.88 10.90 7.35
N ALA A 355 18.81 10.61 8.65
CA ALA A 355 18.88 11.63 9.69
C ALA A 355 20.29 12.16 9.94
N LEU A 356 21.33 11.35 9.82
CA LEU A 356 22.70 11.71 10.20
C LEU A 356 23.63 11.94 9.01
N PHE A 357 23.40 11.22 7.89
CA PHE A 357 24.31 11.19 6.75
C PHE A 357 23.87 12.12 5.61
N VAL A 358 22.58 12.48 5.58
CA VAL A 358 21.99 13.40 4.58
C VAL A 358 21.90 14.81 5.19
N GLY A 359 22.85 15.69 4.82
CA GLY A 359 22.98 17.06 5.29
C GLY A 359 22.76 18.10 4.18
N GLU A 360 22.76 19.41 4.47
CA GLU A 360 22.49 20.49 3.50
C GLU A 360 23.37 20.42 2.26
N GLY A 361 24.66 20.15 2.42
CA GLY A 361 25.64 20.04 1.30
C GLY A 361 25.83 18.62 0.77
N SER A 362 24.95 17.69 1.09
CA SER A 362 25.13 16.28 0.73
C SER A 362 24.82 16.05 -0.74
N GLY A 363 25.70 15.28 -1.42
CA GLY A 363 25.39 14.77 -2.75
C GLY A 363 24.20 13.80 -2.71
N ILE A 364 23.42 13.81 -3.79
CA ILE A 364 22.17 13.00 -3.94
C ILE A 364 22.44 11.48 -3.79
N TRP A 365 23.66 11.00 -4.04
CA TRP A 365 24.01 9.61 -3.88
C TRP A 365 23.82 9.09 -2.44
N ARG A 366 23.98 9.96 -1.41
CA ARG A 366 23.73 9.59 -0.01
C ARG A 366 22.29 9.21 0.23
N VAL A 367 21.37 9.96 -0.40
CA VAL A 367 19.93 9.65 -0.40
C VAL A 367 19.66 8.31 -1.06
N GLY A 368 20.32 8.06 -2.21
CA GLY A 368 20.21 6.80 -2.93
C GLY A 368 20.68 5.59 -2.09
N VAL A 369 21.83 5.73 -1.41
CA VAL A 369 22.34 4.68 -0.51
C VAL A 369 21.39 4.43 0.65
N ALA A 370 20.94 5.48 1.34
CA ALA A 370 20.00 5.35 2.46
C ALA A 370 18.67 4.72 1.99
N GLY A 371 18.16 5.12 0.81
CA GLY A 371 16.98 4.56 0.18
C GLY A 371 17.14 3.06 -0.13
N PHE A 372 18.26 2.66 -0.73
CA PHE A 372 18.53 1.26 -1.03
C PHE A 372 18.55 0.40 0.24
N VAL A 373 19.28 0.83 1.27
CA VAL A 373 19.36 0.14 2.57
C VAL A 373 17.95 0.05 3.21
N LEU A 374 17.16 1.12 3.11
CA LEU A 374 15.77 1.11 3.59
C LEU A 374 14.93 0.06 2.85
N GLY A 375 15.04 0.00 1.53
CA GLY A 375 14.35 -1.00 0.71
C GLY A 375 14.71 -2.43 1.14
N VAL A 376 15.98 -2.70 1.39
CA VAL A 376 16.45 -4.01 1.89
C VAL A 376 15.80 -4.33 3.24
N GLY A 377 15.81 -3.39 4.20
CA GLY A 377 15.17 -3.58 5.51
C GLY A 377 13.67 -3.87 5.41
N LEU A 378 12.94 -3.03 4.65
CA LEU A 378 11.50 -3.18 4.45
C LEU A 378 11.14 -4.48 3.72
N GLY A 379 11.97 -4.94 2.76
CA GLY A 379 11.79 -6.20 2.07
C GLY A 379 11.86 -7.40 3.01
N PHE A 380 12.86 -7.45 3.90
CA PHE A 380 12.96 -8.51 4.92
C PHE A 380 11.78 -8.48 5.90
N ILE A 381 11.37 -7.32 6.40
CA ILE A 381 10.22 -7.20 7.32
C ILE A 381 8.95 -7.67 6.61
N SER A 382 8.65 -7.08 5.45
CA SER A 382 7.37 -7.31 4.75
C SER A 382 7.16 -8.78 4.41
N VAL A 383 8.15 -9.44 3.78
CA VAL A 383 8.01 -10.84 3.39
C VAL A 383 7.95 -11.77 4.59
N SER A 384 8.84 -11.58 5.57
CA SER A 384 8.84 -12.44 6.76
C SER A 384 7.54 -12.34 7.56
N THR A 385 6.99 -11.13 7.73
CA THR A 385 5.75 -10.92 8.49
C THR A 385 4.54 -11.43 7.72
N VAL A 386 4.40 -11.13 6.43
CA VAL A 386 3.25 -11.58 5.62
C VAL A 386 3.22 -13.10 5.52
N VAL A 387 4.35 -13.74 5.21
CA VAL A 387 4.42 -15.20 5.09
C VAL A 387 4.12 -15.87 6.43
N ALA A 388 4.69 -15.37 7.53
CA ALA A 388 4.41 -15.92 8.84
C ALA A 388 2.93 -15.77 9.22
N VAL A 389 2.34 -14.59 9.05
CA VAL A 389 0.92 -14.34 9.33
C VAL A 389 0.02 -15.26 8.50
N GLN A 390 0.27 -15.42 7.20
CA GLN A 390 -0.49 -16.32 6.34
C GLN A 390 -0.31 -17.82 6.71
N SER A 391 0.85 -18.17 7.26
CA SER A 391 1.13 -19.56 7.68
C SER A 391 0.47 -19.95 8.99
N THR A 392 -0.06 -18.99 9.77
CA THR A 392 -0.76 -19.28 11.03
C THR A 392 -2.22 -19.65 10.85
N VAL A 393 -2.80 -19.39 9.68
CA VAL A 393 -4.23 -19.55 9.42
C VAL A 393 -4.47 -20.40 8.18
N GLY A 394 -5.55 -21.17 8.20
CA GLY A 394 -6.01 -21.94 7.05
C GLY A 394 -6.46 -21.06 5.89
N TRP A 395 -6.72 -21.71 4.77
CA TRP A 395 -7.06 -21.06 3.50
C TRP A 395 -8.21 -20.05 3.63
N GLY A 396 -9.28 -20.39 4.31
CA GLY A 396 -10.48 -19.54 4.47
C GLY A 396 -10.31 -18.29 5.32
N LYS A 397 -9.13 -18.06 5.92
CA LYS A 397 -8.85 -16.89 6.77
C LYS A 397 -7.68 -16.04 6.24
N ARG A 398 -6.98 -16.51 5.19
CA ARG A 398 -5.80 -15.81 4.64
C ARG A 398 -6.12 -14.45 4.06
N GLY A 399 -7.26 -14.31 3.39
CA GLY A 399 -7.72 -13.04 2.83
C GLY A 399 -7.95 -11.99 3.93
N VAL A 400 -8.62 -12.38 5.01
CA VAL A 400 -8.88 -11.51 6.16
C VAL A 400 -7.58 -11.02 6.80
N VAL A 401 -6.64 -11.92 7.13
CA VAL A 401 -5.38 -11.51 7.79
C VAL A 401 -4.49 -10.67 6.88
N THR A 402 -4.46 -10.99 5.58
CA THR A 402 -3.70 -10.22 4.59
C THR A 402 -4.33 -8.85 4.37
N GLY A 403 -5.65 -8.80 4.17
CA GLY A 403 -6.40 -7.55 4.00
C GLY A 403 -6.28 -6.64 5.22
N THR A 404 -6.40 -7.19 6.43
CA THR A 404 -6.20 -6.44 7.68
C THR A 404 -4.79 -5.84 7.74
N ASN A 405 -3.75 -6.61 7.46
CA ASN A 405 -2.37 -6.13 7.49
C ASN A 405 -2.14 -4.99 6.48
N MET A 406 -2.67 -5.12 5.26
CA MET A 406 -2.57 -4.09 4.23
C MET A 406 -3.37 -2.83 4.59
N PHE A 407 -4.56 -2.99 5.17
CA PHE A 407 -5.36 -1.88 5.67
C PHE A 407 -4.61 -1.09 6.76
N ILE A 408 -4.07 -1.79 7.77
CA ILE A 408 -3.29 -1.16 8.84
C ILE A 408 -2.04 -0.45 8.29
N ARG A 409 -1.40 -1.00 7.25
CA ARG A 409 -0.28 -0.34 6.56
C ARG A 409 -0.73 0.96 5.89
N THR A 410 -1.87 0.98 5.23
CA THR A 410 -2.42 2.19 4.62
C THR A 410 -2.81 3.23 5.68
N LEU A 411 -3.39 2.78 6.80
CA LEU A 411 -3.66 3.65 7.94
C LEU A 411 -2.38 4.26 8.50
N GLY A 412 -1.30 3.46 8.59
CA GLY A 412 0.03 3.95 8.94
C GLY A 412 0.55 5.03 8.01
N SER A 413 0.30 4.91 6.70
CA SER A 413 0.62 5.97 5.73
C SER A 413 -0.18 7.25 6.00
N ALA A 414 -1.48 7.16 6.27
CA ALA A 414 -2.32 8.32 6.57
C ALA A 414 -1.88 9.02 7.88
N VAL A 415 -1.61 8.26 8.93
CA VAL A 415 -1.05 8.80 10.18
C VAL A 415 0.32 9.44 9.93
N GLY A 416 1.16 8.80 9.12
CA GLY A 416 2.46 9.33 8.71
C GLY A 416 2.35 10.69 8.01
N VAL A 417 1.40 10.85 7.07
CA VAL A 417 1.14 12.15 6.41
C VAL A 417 0.84 13.23 7.45
N ALA A 418 -0.08 12.94 8.37
CA ALA A 418 -0.48 13.90 9.39
C ALA A 418 0.70 14.31 10.32
N VAL A 419 1.41 13.31 10.84
CA VAL A 419 2.53 13.55 11.79
C VAL A 419 3.69 14.26 11.09
N PHE A 420 4.11 13.77 9.92
CA PHE A 420 5.24 14.35 9.20
C PHE A 420 4.89 15.72 8.60
N GLY A 421 3.64 15.89 8.14
CA GLY A 421 3.11 17.17 7.70
C GLY A 421 3.13 18.21 8.83
N SER A 422 2.67 17.83 10.03
CA SER A 422 2.70 18.71 11.20
C SER A 422 4.13 19.11 11.60
N ILE A 423 5.09 18.16 11.57
CA ILE A 423 6.50 18.42 11.86
C ILE A 423 7.09 19.38 10.82
N ALA A 424 6.86 19.11 9.52
CA ALA A 424 7.40 19.92 8.45
C ALA A 424 6.80 21.35 8.46
N ASN A 425 5.48 21.45 8.51
CA ASN A 425 4.75 22.72 8.51
C ASN A 425 5.04 23.56 9.77
N GLY A 426 5.09 22.93 10.94
CA GLY A 426 5.42 23.63 12.18
C GLY A 426 6.82 24.26 12.18
N ARG A 427 7.77 23.66 11.47
CA ARG A 427 9.12 24.20 11.29
C ARG A 427 9.22 25.26 10.19
N LEU A 428 8.28 25.28 9.23
CA LEU A 428 8.21 26.24 8.12
C LEU A 428 7.30 27.44 8.44
N ALA A 429 6.36 27.34 9.36
CA ALA A 429 5.28 28.32 9.59
C ALA A 429 5.74 29.76 9.87
N HIS A 430 6.98 29.97 10.31
CA HIS A 430 7.54 31.30 10.60
C HIS A 430 8.87 31.56 9.88
N ARG A 431 9.18 30.79 8.82
CA ARG A 431 10.44 30.91 8.08
C ARG A 431 10.18 31.15 6.58
N SER A 432 11.05 31.91 5.92
CA SER A 432 11.08 31.99 4.48
C SER A 432 11.33 30.59 3.88
N HIS A 433 10.70 30.26 2.74
CA HIS A 433 10.86 28.96 2.06
C HIS A 433 12.23 28.82 1.37
N THR A 434 13.30 29.15 2.09
CA THR A 434 14.70 28.99 1.63
C THR A 434 15.14 27.52 1.75
N ALA A 435 16.17 27.16 0.98
CA ALA A 435 16.72 25.79 1.02
C ALA A 435 17.12 25.34 2.44
N PRO A 436 17.80 26.16 3.29
CA PRO A 436 18.08 25.79 4.68
C PRO A 436 16.82 25.57 5.52
N ALA A 437 15.79 26.41 5.37
CA ALA A 437 14.54 26.23 6.12
C ALA A 437 13.82 24.94 5.72
N ILE A 438 13.77 24.64 4.42
CA ILE A 438 13.21 23.39 3.91
C ILE A 438 14.03 22.18 4.40
N PHE A 439 15.37 22.29 4.41
CA PHE A 439 16.24 21.27 4.98
C PHE A 439 15.90 20.96 6.43
N HIS A 440 15.82 21.97 7.30
CA HIS A 440 15.48 21.77 8.70
C HIS A 440 14.09 21.14 8.91
N ALA A 441 13.12 21.47 8.04
CA ALA A 441 11.80 20.86 8.08
C ALA A 441 11.87 19.38 7.72
N VAL A 442 12.48 19.04 6.57
CA VAL A 442 12.63 17.67 6.08
C VAL A 442 13.49 16.82 7.03
N HIS A 443 14.56 17.40 7.57
CA HIS A 443 15.43 16.72 8.53
C HIS A 443 14.68 16.33 9.82
N GLY A 444 13.69 17.15 10.24
CA GLY A 444 12.77 16.75 11.32
C GLY A 444 11.92 15.54 10.99
N VAL A 445 11.50 15.41 9.72
CA VAL A 445 10.79 14.22 9.26
C VAL A 445 11.72 13.00 9.23
N PHE A 446 12.98 13.17 8.83
CA PHE A 446 13.95 12.05 8.86
C PHE A 446 14.14 11.49 10.27
N TRP A 447 14.19 12.34 11.30
CA TRP A 447 14.19 11.87 12.69
C TRP A 447 12.87 11.19 13.08
N ALA A 448 11.74 11.66 12.59
CA ALA A 448 10.45 11.00 12.83
C ALA A 448 10.38 9.62 12.15
N LEU A 449 11.05 9.43 11.00
CA LEU A 449 11.21 8.11 10.37
C LEU A 449 12.02 7.15 11.27
N VAL A 450 13.06 7.63 11.96
CA VAL A 450 13.79 6.81 12.94
C VAL A 450 12.86 6.33 14.05
N VAL A 451 12.04 7.23 14.59
CA VAL A 451 11.05 6.87 15.62
C VAL A 451 10.06 5.83 15.09
N ALA A 452 9.53 6.03 13.87
CA ALA A 452 8.62 5.07 13.25
C ALA A 452 9.28 3.69 13.05
N ALA A 453 10.57 3.65 12.63
CA ALA A 453 11.32 2.41 12.48
C ALA A 453 11.52 1.70 13.83
N LEU A 454 11.87 2.43 14.89
CA LEU A 454 12.03 1.88 16.24
C LEU A 454 10.69 1.32 16.77
N LEU A 455 9.58 2.02 16.56
CA LEU A 455 8.25 1.52 16.93
C LEU A 455 7.91 0.24 16.15
N GLY A 456 8.29 0.17 14.88
CA GLY A 456 8.19 -1.04 14.08
C GLY A 456 9.01 -2.20 14.67
N VAL A 457 10.24 -1.95 15.10
CA VAL A 457 11.09 -2.96 15.76
C VAL A 457 10.46 -3.44 17.08
N VAL A 458 9.91 -2.53 17.90
CA VAL A 458 9.19 -2.90 19.11
C VAL A 458 8.03 -3.86 18.79
N GLY A 459 7.26 -3.56 17.73
CA GLY A 459 6.24 -4.48 17.23
C GLY A 459 6.80 -5.85 16.86
N LEU A 460 7.96 -5.91 16.19
CA LEU A 460 8.62 -7.16 15.80
C LEU A 460 9.16 -7.96 16.99
N VAL A 461 9.50 -7.32 18.10
CA VAL A 461 9.90 -8.03 19.33
C VAL A 461 8.74 -8.86 19.91
N LEU A 462 7.50 -8.40 19.71
CA LEU A 462 6.29 -9.14 20.10
C LEU A 462 6.06 -10.41 19.26
N PHE A 463 6.75 -10.55 18.12
CA PHE A 463 6.62 -11.70 17.24
C PHE A 463 7.07 -12.99 17.95
N PRO A 464 6.28 -14.05 17.97
CA PRO A 464 6.65 -15.30 18.66
C PRO A 464 7.84 -15.97 17.97
N ARG A 465 8.63 -16.74 18.74
CA ARG A 465 9.77 -17.49 18.18
C ARG A 465 9.29 -18.60 17.25
N ASN A 466 8.23 -19.31 17.64
CA ASN A 466 7.60 -20.34 16.83
C ASN A 466 6.30 -19.80 16.26
N VAL A 467 6.01 -20.14 15.02
CA VAL A 467 4.76 -19.76 14.35
C VAL A 467 3.68 -20.78 14.74
N PRO A 468 2.70 -20.40 15.57
CA PRO A 468 1.63 -21.31 15.97
C PRO A 468 0.62 -21.47 14.82
N SER A 469 -0.02 -22.64 14.71
CA SER A 469 -1.29 -22.77 13.99
C SER A 469 -2.41 -22.18 14.83
N LEU A 470 -3.28 -21.38 14.21
CA LEU A 470 -4.45 -20.75 14.84
C LEU A 470 -5.78 -21.39 14.36
N ASP A 471 -5.69 -22.54 13.68
CA ASP A 471 -6.84 -23.34 13.23
C ASP A 471 -7.25 -24.36 14.29
#